data_410d3f257ad3477c1f31a6e73e7bdf2f
#
_entry.id   410d3f257ad3477c1f31a6e73e7bdf2f
#
_cell.length_a   1.000
_cell.length_b   1.000
_cell.length_c   1.000
_cell.angle_alpha   90.00
_cell.angle_beta   90.00
_cell.angle_gamma   90.00
#
_symmetry.space_group_name_H-M   'P 1'
#
loop_
_entity.id
_entity.type
_entity.pdbx_description
1 polymer ?
#
loop_
_entity_poly.entity_id
_entity_poly.type
_entity_poly.pdbx_seq_one_letter_code
_entity_poly.pdbx_strand_id
1 'polypeptide(L)'
;PMVFNFHGYTSNADQQMIYGDFRSIADTAGFILVHPNGTVDGNGSTHWNSGWGTGVDDVGFTSAMIDSIAADYSIDLSRVYSTGMSNGGFMSYHLACELSERIAAIASVTGTMTANSPNTCSASHPTPVMEIHGTADPTVPYDGNTTMTAIPLVMMHWVDFNNCSPDPVITPVPDINPGDGCTADHLLYPGGNNGVEVEHYRINDGGHTWPGAIFPIGVTNYDFNASEKIWQFFAQYNINGRIVGIDEESKKNRISLSPNPGNGQVTINLGSNHLKEVEVKVLNSTGQMVAQSGFNNTGEIIKMDLSHLESGMYFIRIYGDSSLQTLSFVKH
;
A
#
# COMPACT_ATOMS: atom_id res chain seq x y z
N PRO A 1 -1.62 -7.57 8.06
CA PRO A 1 -2.62 -7.12 7.08
C PRO A 1 -3.18 -8.26 6.25
N MET A 2 -4.31 -7.99 5.56
CA MET A 2 -4.94 -8.90 4.60
C MET A 2 -5.30 -8.13 3.34
N VAL A 3 -5.04 -8.70 2.17
CA VAL A 3 -5.37 -8.10 0.86
C VAL A 3 -6.23 -9.07 0.07
N PHE A 4 -7.43 -8.65 -0.27
CA PHE A 4 -8.27 -9.34 -1.25
C PHE A 4 -7.94 -8.82 -2.65
N ASN A 5 -7.72 -9.74 -3.60
CA ASN A 5 -7.48 -9.43 -5.00
C ASN A 5 -8.51 -10.15 -5.88
N PHE A 6 -9.57 -9.43 -6.23
CA PHE A 6 -10.75 -9.94 -6.93
C PHE A 6 -10.51 -10.03 -8.44
N HIS A 7 -10.89 -11.16 -9.05
CA HIS A 7 -10.77 -11.36 -10.49
C HIS A 7 -11.81 -10.58 -11.31
N GLY A 8 -11.52 -10.39 -12.60
CA GLY A 8 -12.46 -9.81 -13.56
C GLY A 8 -13.58 -10.76 -13.97
N TYR A 9 -14.60 -10.24 -14.68
CA TYR A 9 -15.67 -11.04 -15.28
C TYR A 9 -15.10 -12.16 -16.18
N THR A 10 -15.64 -13.36 -16.11
CA THR A 10 -15.20 -14.58 -16.79
C THR A 10 -13.85 -15.17 -16.34
N SER A 11 -13.13 -14.47 -15.46
CA SER A 11 -11.84 -14.90 -14.90
C SER A 11 -12.04 -15.73 -13.62
N ASN A 12 -10.96 -16.07 -12.93
CA ASN A 12 -10.96 -16.81 -11.67
C ASN A 12 -9.75 -16.47 -10.80
N ALA A 13 -9.70 -17.05 -9.59
CA ALA A 13 -8.64 -16.80 -8.62
C ALA A 13 -7.23 -17.07 -9.15
N ASP A 14 -7.04 -18.21 -9.87
CA ASP A 14 -5.72 -18.61 -10.40
C ASP A 14 -5.23 -17.64 -11.48
N GLN A 15 -6.12 -17.19 -12.36
CA GLN A 15 -5.79 -16.22 -13.40
C GLN A 15 -5.44 -14.85 -12.80
N GLN A 16 -6.23 -14.39 -11.81
CA GLN A 16 -5.96 -13.13 -11.13
C GLN A 16 -4.66 -13.17 -10.33
N MET A 17 -4.36 -14.30 -9.69
CA MET A 17 -3.11 -14.51 -8.96
C MET A 17 -1.87 -14.36 -9.87
N ILE A 18 -1.98 -14.75 -11.15
CA ILE A 18 -0.89 -14.66 -12.11
C ILE A 18 -0.84 -13.26 -12.75
N TYR A 19 -2.00 -12.71 -13.10
CA TYR A 19 -2.07 -11.46 -13.87
C TYR A 19 -1.88 -10.20 -13.01
N GLY A 20 -2.48 -10.16 -11.82
CA GLY A 20 -2.26 -9.14 -10.79
C GLY A 20 -1.44 -9.71 -9.63
N ASP A 21 -0.19 -10.06 -9.88
CA ASP A 21 0.63 -10.84 -8.95
C ASP A 21 1.13 -9.99 -7.77
N PHE A 22 0.77 -10.39 -6.55
CA PHE A 22 1.25 -9.81 -5.28
C PHE A 22 2.12 -10.76 -4.47
N ARG A 23 2.40 -11.98 -4.93
CA ARG A 23 3.00 -13.03 -4.09
C ARG A 23 4.36 -12.64 -3.52
N SER A 24 5.26 -12.13 -4.34
CA SER A 24 6.59 -11.68 -3.87
C SER A 24 6.49 -10.48 -2.92
N ILE A 25 5.48 -9.62 -3.10
CA ILE A 25 5.21 -8.49 -2.23
C ILE A 25 4.66 -8.98 -0.88
N ALA A 26 3.72 -9.92 -0.91
CA ALA A 26 3.14 -10.52 0.29
C ALA A 26 4.19 -11.22 1.16
N ASP A 27 5.10 -11.99 0.54
CA ASP A 27 6.19 -12.69 1.21
C ASP A 27 7.15 -11.73 1.93
N THR A 28 7.45 -10.58 1.31
CA THR A 28 8.40 -9.61 1.88
C THR A 28 7.75 -8.63 2.86
N ALA A 29 6.49 -8.26 2.62
CA ALA A 29 5.75 -7.29 3.43
C ALA A 29 4.94 -7.92 4.57
N GLY A 30 4.77 -9.25 4.57
CA GLY A 30 4.13 -9.99 5.65
C GLY A 30 2.61 -9.76 5.73
N PHE A 31 1.90 -9.91 4.61
CA PHE A 31 0.43 -9.88 4.61
C PHE A 31 -0.17 -11.16 4.01
N ILE A 32 -1.39 -11.50 4.40
CA ILE A 32 -2.15 -12.59 3.78
C ILE A 32 -2.81 -12.07 2.50
N LEU A 33 -2.54 -12.77 1.39
CA LEU A 33 -3.11 -12.50 0.08
C LEU A 33 -4.25 -13.48 -0.19
N VAL A 34 -5.43 -12.96 -0.52
CA VAL A 34 -6.65 -13.74 -0.75
C VAL A 34 -7.13 -13.54 -2.19
N HIS A 35 -7.21 -14.64 -2.95
CA HIS A 35 -7.80 -14.65 -4.29
C HIS A 35 -9.08 -15.49 -4.25
N PRO A 36 -10.26 -14.90 -4.03
CA PRO A 36 -11.50 -15.66 -4.01
C PRO A 36 -12.01 -15.93 -5.43
N ASN A 37 -12.91 -16.93 -5.56
CA ASN A 37 -13.67 -17.17 -6.78
C ASN A 37 -15.08 -16.64 -6.63
N GLY A 38 -15.53 -15.86 -7.61
CA GLY A 38 -16.90 -15.41 -7.75
C GLY A 38 -17.84 -16.54 -8.18
N THR A 39 -19.13 -16.31 -8.04
CA THR A 39 -20.17 -17.25 -8.50
C THR A 39 -20.34 -17.21 -10.02
N VAL A 40 -21.03 -18.23 -10.56
CA VAL A 40 -21.33 -18.31 -11.98
C VAL A 40 -22.70 -17.67 -12.23
N ASP A 41 -22.79 -16.76 -13.18
CA ASP A 41 -24.04 -16.12 -13.61
C ASP A 41 -24.89 -17.00 -14.53
N GLY A 42 -26.05 -16.49 -14.94
CA GLY A 42 -26.97 -17.21 -15.84
C GLY A 42 -26.40 -17.49 -17.24
N ASN A 43 -25.26 -16.86 -17.62
CA ASN A 43 -24.56 -17.07 -18.87
C ASN A 43 -23.39 -18.07 -18.75
N GLY A 44 -23.16 -18.62 -17.57
CA GLY A 44 -22.06 -19.53 -17.30
C GLY A 44 -20.73 -18.83 -17.01
N SER A 45 -20.74 -17.54 -16.73
CA SER A 45 -19.54 -16.73 -16.48
C SER A 45 -19.35 -16.44 -14.99
N THR A 46 -18.15 -16.59 -14.50
CA THR A 46 -17.76 -16.19 -13.13
C THR A 46 -17.82 -14.68 -12.98
N HIS A 47 -18.36 -14.21 -11.87
CA HIS A 47 -18.54 -12.76 -11.64
C HIS A 47 -18.69 -12.42 -10.15
N TRP A 48 -18.63 -11.12 -9.87
CA TRP A 48 -18.98 -10.50 -8.59
C TRP A 48 -20.22 -9.65 -8.73
N ASN A 49 -21.14 -9.75 -7.79
CA ASN A 49 -22.25 -8.81 -7.64
C ASN A 49 -21.75 -7.51 -7.04
N SER A 50 -21.18 -6.66 -7.85
CA SER A 50 -20.58 -5.38 -7.49
C SER A 50 -21.53 -4.18 -7.69
N GLY A 51 -22.78 -4.32 -7.19
CA GLY A 51 -23.83 -3.30 -7.33
C GLY A 51 -24.72 -3.46 -8.57
N TRP A 52 -24.60 -4.56 -9.34
CA TRP A 52 -25.42 -4.87 -10.51
C TRP A 52 -26.76 -5.53 -10.19
N GLY A 53 -27.01 -5.88 -8.90
CA GLY A 53 -28.26 -6.47 -8.47
C GLY A 53 -28.48 -7.90 -8.93
N THR A 54 -27.43 -8.72 -9.04
CA THR A 54 -27.51 -10.13 -9.47
C THR A 54 -28.11 -11.07 -8.44
N GLY A 55 -28.35 -10.58 -7.20
CA GLY A 55 -28.95 -11.34 -6.11
C GLY A 55 -27.99 -12.22 -5.33
N VAL A 56 -26.67 -12.21 -5.65
CA VAL A 56 -25.63 -12.89 -4.89
C VAL A 56 -25.12 -11.95 -3.80
N ASP A 57 -24.86 -12.46 -2.60
CA ASP A 57 -24.32 -11.70 -1.46
C ASP A 57 -22.79 -11.83 -1.37
N ASP A 58 -22.09 -11.19 -2.31
CA ASP A 58 -20.62 -11.19 -2.31
C ASP A 58 -20.02 -10.29 -1.23
N VAL A 59 -20.78 -9.33 -0.71
CA VAL A 59 -20.40 -8.51 0.46
C VAL A 59 -20.37 -9.39 1.71
N GLY A 60 -21.46 -10.12 1.98
CA GLY A 60 -21.51 -11.07 3.08
C GLY A 60 -20.50 -12.19 2.96
N PHE A 61 -20.25 -12.69 1.74
CA PHE A 61 -19.19 -13.66 1.48
C PHE A 61 -17.79 -13.11 1.83
N THR A 62 -17.48 -11.88 1.43
CA THR A 62 -16.21 -11.24 1.77
C THR A 62 -16.08 -11.05 3.29
N SER A 63 -17.13 -10.62 3.96
CA SER A 63 -17.17 -10.47 5.42
C SER A 63 -16.93 -11.82 6.12
N ALA A 64 -17.54 -12.90 5.66
CA ALA A 64 -17.36 -14.25 6.22
C ALA A 64 -15.92 -14.77 5.99
N MET A 65 -15.31 -14.48 4.84
CA MET A 65 -13.88 -14.82 4.59
C MET A 65 -12.94 -14.09 5.57
N ILE A 66 -13.18 -12.82 5.84
CA ILE A 66 -12.39 -12.07 6.84
C ILE A 66 -12.46 -12.77 8.20
N ASP A 67 -13.66 -13.14 8.65
CA ASP A 67 -13.86 -13.82 9.94
C ASP A 67 -13.20 -15.19 9.98
N SER A 68 -13.37 -15.99 8.93
CA SER A 68 -12.79 -17.33 8.84
C SER A 68 -11.26 -17.30 8.85
N ILE A 69 -10.66 -16.41 8.07
CA ILE A 69 -9.19 -16.28 8.01
C ILE A 69 -8.64 -15.77 9.34
N ALA A 70 -9.32 -14.79 9.96
CA ALA A 70 -8.91 -14.23 11.25
C ALA A 70 -9.06 -15.23 12.41
N ALA A 71 -9.91 -16.25 12.29
CA ALA A 71 -10.02 -17.32 13.28
C ALA A 71 -8.79 -18.25 13.28
N ASP A 72 -8.17 -18.45 12.11
CA ASP A 72 -7.05 -19.38 11.96
C ASP A 72 -5.68 -18.67 11.94
N TYR A 73 -5.64 -17.39 11.60
CA TYR A 73 -4.41 -16.61 11.45
C TYR A 73 -4.45 -15.30 12.26
N SER A 74 -3.29 -14.89 12.75
CA SER A 74 -3.14 -13.59 13.43
C SER A 74 -3.21 -12.43 12.42
N ILE A 75 -4.41 -11.87 12.23
CA ILE A 75 -4.69 -10.78 11.31
C ILE A 75 -4.86 -9.47 12.06
N ASP A 76 -4.25 -8.41 11.55
CA ASP A 76 -4.60 -7.05 11.93
C ASP A 76 -5.87 -6.62 11.17
N LEU A 77 -7.02 -6.75 11.85
CA LEU A 77 -8.33 -6.42 11.27
C LEU A 77 -8.52 -4.93 10.97
N SER A 78 -7.66 -4.06 11.49
CA SER A 78 -7.65 -2.65 11.10
C SER A 78 -6.99 -2.42 9.72
N ARG A 79 -6.35 -3.45 9.14
CA ARG A 79 -5.58 -3.38 7.89
C ARG A 79 -6.02 -4.47 6.91
N VAL A 80 -7.30 -4.43 6.55
CA VAL A 80 -7.90 -5.27 5.51
C VAL A 80 -8.16 -4.40 4.29
N TYR A 81 -7.68 -4.82 3.14
CA TYR A 81 -7.70 -4.05 1.90
C TYR A 81 -8.37 -4.83 0.77
N SER A 82 -8.93 -4.11 -0.19
CA SER A 82 -9.55 -4.69 -1.37
C SER A 82 -8.97 -4.11 -2.65
N THR A 83 -8.56 -5.01 -3.55
CA THR A 83 -8.19 -4.65 -4.92
C THR A 83 -8.75 -5.67 -5.90
N GLY A 84 -8.71 -5.35 -7.17
CA GLY A 84 -9.10 -6.27 -8.23
C GLY A 84 -9.13 -5.58 -9.59
N MET A 85 -9.30 -6.41 -10.61
CA MET A 85 -9.36 -5.96 -11.99
C MET A 85 -10.80 -5.96 -12.52
N SER A 86 -11.17 -4.94 -13.33
CA SER A 86 -12.44 -4.95 -14.04
C SER A 86 -13.62 -5.14 -13.07
N ASN A 87 -14.44 -6.19 -13.21
CA ASN A 87 -15.49 -6.55 -12.26
C ASN A 87 -14.97 -6.68 -10.80
N GLY A 88 -13.72 -7.13 -10.60
CA GLY A 88 -13.06 -7.12 -9.29
C GLY A 88 -12.74 -5.71 -8.77
N GLY A 89 -12.44 -4.76 -9.65
CA GLY A 89 -12.30 -3.35 -9.31
C GLY A 89 -13.63 -2.72 -8.92
N PHE A 90 -14.73 -3.02 -9.64
CA PHE A 90 -16.10 -2.66 -9.25
C PHE A 90 -16.43 -3.24 -7.86
N MET A 91 -16.05 -4.49 -7.60
CA MET A 91 -16.27 -5.12 -6.29
C MET A 91 -15.53 -4.38 -5.19
N SER A 92 -14.32 -3.90 -5.44
CA SER A 92 -13.57 -3.11 -4.47
C SER A 92 -14.28 -1.80 -4.12
N TYR A 93 -14.82 -1.08 -5.10
CA TYR A 93 -15.67 0.09 -4.85
C TYR A 93 -16.95 -0.27 -4.08
N HIS A 94 -17.59 -1.38 -4.44
CA HIS A 94 -18.80 -1.84 -3.75
C HIS A 94 -18.53 -2.17 -2.28
N LEU A 95 -17.41 -2.83 -1.98
CA LEU A 95 -16.97 -3.11 -0.61
C LEU A 95 -16.61 -1.83 0.16
N ALA A 96 -16.04 -0.82 -0.47
CA ALA A 96 -15.81 0.47 0.18
C ALA A 96 -17.11 1.15 0.62
N CYS A 97 -18.21 0.92 -0.10
CA CYS A 97 -19.54 1.46 0.24
C CYS A 97 -20.28 0.60 1.27
N GLU A 98 -20.33 -0.72 1.06
CA GLU A 98 -21.25 -1.62 1.79
C GLU A 98 -20.57 -2.38 2.95
N LEU A 99 -19.23 -2.41 3.00
CA LEU A 99 -18.43 -3.10 4.02
C LEU A 99 -17.34 -2.18 4.58
N SER A 100 -17.56 -0.88 4.58
CA SER A 100 -16.57 0.12 4.93
C SER A 100 -16.01 -0.03 6.34
N GLU A 101 -16.80 -0.49 7.31
CA GLU A 101 -16.32 -0.73 8.68
C GLU A 101 -15.26 -1.85 8.79
N ARG A 102 -15.01 -2.59 7.71
CA ARG A 102 -14.03 -3.68 7.66
C ARG A 102 -12.92 -3.46 6.62
N ILE A 103 -13.13 -2.56 5.67
CA ILE A 103 -12.19 -2.29 4.56
C ILE A 103 -11.47 -0.96 4.79
N ALA A 104 -10.17 -1.01 5.01
CA ALA A 104 -9.35 0.15 5.36
C ALA A 104 -9.00 1.03 4.16
N ALA A 105 -8.81 0.44 2.98
CA ALA A 105 -8.53 1.14 1.72
C ALA A 105 -8.84 0.24 0.53
N ILE A 106 -9.10 0.85 -0.62
CA ILE A 106 -9.33 0.11 -1.87
C ILE A 106 -8.43 0.60 -3.00
N ALA A 107 -8.15 -0.31 -3.93
CA ALA A 107 -7.54 0.02 -5.21
C ALA A 107 -8.25 -0.72 -6.34
N SER A 108 -8.67 0.00 -7.36
CA SER A 108 -9.32 -0.58 -8.53
C SER A 108 -8.40 -0.49 -9.74
N VAL A 109 -8.31 -1.57 -10.50
CA VAL A 109 -7.59 -1.59 -11.78
C VAL A 109 -8.60 -1.83 -12.89
N THR A 110 -8.75 -0.87 -13.79
CA THR A 110 -9.72 -0.89 -14.91
C THR A 110 -11.17 -1.18 -14.48
N GLY A 111 -11.50 -0.89 -13.21
CA GLY A 111 -12.87 -0.93 -12.70
C GLY A 111 -13.48 0.46 -12.66
N THR A 112 -14.71 0.56 -12.19
CA THR A 112 -15.39 1.82 -11.88
C THR A 112 -16.57 1.57 -10.94
N MET A 113 -17.37 2.58 -10.62
CA MET A 113 -18.65 2.44 -9.92
C MET A 113 -19.79 2.28 -10.93
N THR A 114 -20.84 1.51 -10.58
CA THR A 114 -22.07 1.51 -11.39
C THR A 114 -22.70 2.91 -11.40
N ALA A 115 -23.50 3.23 -12.41
CA ALA A 115 -24.04 4.58 -12.58
C ALA A 115 -24.84 5.11 -11.37
N ASN A 116 -25.42 4.23 -10.56
CA ASN A 116 -26.15 4.61 -9.35
C ASN A 116 -25.31 4.55 -8.06
N SER A 117 -24.20 3.83 -8.07
CA SER A 117 -23.40 3.60 -6.85
C SER A 117 -22.93 4.88 -6.16
N PRO A 118 -22.49 5.96 -6.86
CA PRO A 118 -22.12 7.20 -6.18
C PRO A 118 -23.25 7.82 -5.37
N ASN A 119 -24.51 7.62 -5.76
CA ASN A 119 -25.66 8.18 -5.07
C ASN A 119 -26.14 7.31 -3.87
N THR A 120 -25.74 6.06 -3.80
CA THR A 120 -26.18 5.09 -2.80
C THR A 120 -25.04 4.65 -1.88
N CYS A 121 -23.81 5.03 -2.18
CA CYS A 121 -22.63 4.71 -1.37
C CYS A 121 -22.75 5.34 0.01
N SER A 122 -22.59 4.53 1.07
CA SER A 122 -22.71 4.97 2.47
C SER A 122 -21.51 4.54 3.31
N ALA A 123 -20.30 4.77 2.81
CA ALA A 123 -19.09 4.48 3.58
C ALA A 123 -19.11 5.14 4.96
N SER A 124 -18.65 4.43 5.99
CA SER A 124 -18.76 4.85 7.39
C SER A 124 -17.58 5.71 7.86
N HIS A 125 -16.49 5.75 7.09
CA HIS A 125 -15.28 6.51 7.41
C HIS A 125 -14.63 7.05 6.12
N PRO A 126 -13.77 8.09 6.22
CA PRO A 126 -12.94 8.52 5.10
C PRO A 126 -12.13 7.34 4.58
N THR A 127 -12.32 6.99 3.30
CA THR A 127 -11.76 5.77 2.70
C THR A 127 -10.71 6.13 1.66
N PRO A 128 -9.43 5.74 1.86
CA PRO A 128 -8.40 5.90 0.84
C PRO A 128 -8.73 5.10 -0.42
N VAL A 129 -8.64 5.74 -1.58
CA VAL A 129 -9.00 5.14 -2.87
C VAL A 129 -7.87 5.36 -3.88
N MET A 130 -7.47 4.28 -4.56
CA MET A 130 -6.61 4.33 -5.74
C MET A 130 -7.36 3.78 -6.95
N GLU A 131 -7.28 4.49 -8.09
CA GLU A 131 -7.75 4.01 -9.39
C GLU A 131 -6.58 3.94 -10.37
N ILE A 132 -6.44 2.85 -11.11
CA ILE A 132 -5.47 2.68 -12.19
C ILE A 132 -6.26 2.36 -13.46
N HIS A 133 -6.29 3.30 -14.44
CA HIS A 133 -7.20 3.17 -15.58
C HIS A 133 -6.62 3.70 -16.89
N GLY A 134 -6.85 2.96 -17.98
CA GLY A 134 -6.48 3.35 -19.33
C GLY A 134 -7.50 4.29 -19.98
N THR A 135 -7.04 5.39 -20.57
CA THR A 135 -7.94 6.35 -21.24
C THR A 135 -8.56 5.80 -22.53
N ALA A 136 -7.94 4.75 -23.12
CA ALA A 136 -8.45 4.05 -24.30
C ALA A 136 -9.03 2.66 -23.97
N ASP A 137 -9.48 2.45 -22.72
CA ASP A 137 -10.10 1.19 -22.28
C ASP A 137 -11.41 0.93 -23.06
N PRO A 138 -11.49 -0.14 -23.88
CA PRO A 138 -12.66 -0.43 -24.68
C PRO A 138 -13.75 -1.20 -23.92
N THR A 139 -13.43 -1.73 -22.73
CA THR A 139 -14.32 -2.60 -21.93
C THR A 139 -15.01 -1.81 -20.81
N VAL A 140 -14.25 -1.03 -20.06
CA VAL A 140 -14.76 -0.09 -19.06
C VAL A 140 -14.33 1.32 -19.51
N PRO A 141 -15.18 2.02 -20.29
CA PRO A 141 -14.81 3.30 -20.87
C PRO A 141 -14.42 4.34 -19.83
N TYR A 142 -13.28 5.01 -20.02
CA TYR A 142 -12.79 6.06 -19.13
C TYR A 142 -13.81 7.17 -18.89
N ASP A 143 -14.53 7.56 -19.97
CA ASP A 143 -15.60 8.56 -19.93
C ASP A 143 -16.96 7.99 -19.50
N GLY A 144 -16.99 6.72 -19.06
CA GLY A 144 -18.19 6.05 -18.60
C GLY A 144 -19.22 5.78 -19.73
N ASN A 145 -20.40 5.35 -19.30
CA ASN A 145 -21.58 5.15 -20.17
C ASN A 145 -22.87 5.14 -19.33
N THR A 146 -23.98 4.66 -19.89
CA THR A 146 -25.27 4.63 -19.18
C THR A 146 -25.32 3.74 -17.95
N THR A 147 -24.40 2.80 -17.79
CA THR A 147 -24.34 1.82 -16.69
C THR A 147 -23.08 1.93 -15.83
N MET A 148 -22.07 2.63 -16.30
CA MET A 148 -20.74 2.78 -15.69
C MET A 148 -20.44 4.25 -15.49
N THR A 149 -20.05 4.64 -14.28
CA THR A 149 -19.66 6.02 -13.95
C THR A 149 -18.32 6.34 -14.62
N ALA A 150 -18.18 7.53 -15.20
CA ALA A 150 -16.92 8.02 -15.74
C ALA A 150 -15.83 8.05 -14.64
N ILE A 151 -14.61 7.67 -14.96
CA ILE A 151 -13.49 7.63 -13.98
C ILE A 151 -13.25 8.98 -13.31
N PRO A 152 -13.23 10.13 -14.03
CA PRO A 152 -13.11 11.43 -13.37
C PRO A 152 -14.23 11.72 -12.36
N LEU A 153 -15.44 11.26 -12.61
CA LEU A 153 -16.57 11.43 -11.68
C LEU A 153 -16.45 10.52 -10.45
N VAL A 154 -15.94 9.29 -10.62
CA VAL A 154 -15.62 8.40 -9.50
C VAL A 154 -14.54 9.02 -8.61
N MET A 155 -13.49 9.56 -9.22
CA MET A 155 -12.43 10.24 -8.47
C MET A 155 -12.99 11.41 -7.67
N MET A 156 -13.78 12.28 -8.30
CA MET A 156 -14.40 13.43 -7.62
C MET A 156 -15.37 13.01 -6.53
N HIS A 157 -16.15 11.94 -6.71
CA HIS A 157 -17.00 11.38 -5.65
C HIS A 157 -16.18 11.06 -4.38
N TRP A 158 -15.05 10.37 -4.51
CA TRP A 158 -14.22 10.02 -3.36
C TRP A 158 -13.39 11.20 -2.83
N VAL A 159 -12.99 12.14 -3.69
CA VAL A 159 -12.37 13.41 -3.28
C VAL A 159 -13.30 14.22 -2.40
N ASP A 160 -14.57 14.38 -2.82
CA ASP A 160 -15.58 15.10 -2.07
C ASP A 160 -15.94 14.36 -0.77
N PHE A 161 -16.16 13.05 -0.84
CA PHE A 161 -16.48 12.21 0.33
C PHE A 161 -15.39 12.29 1.39
N ASN A 162 -14.13 12.21 0.99
CA ASN A 162 -12.97 12.25 1.88
C ASN A 162 -12.58 13.68 2.30
N ASN A 163 -13.19 14.71 1.72
CA ASN A 163 -12.82 16.12 1.91
C ASN A 163 -11.34 16.40 1.50
N CYS A 164 -10.88 15.74 0.43
CA CYS A 164 -9.57 16.00 -0.17
C CYS A 164 -9.57 17.31 -0.99
N SER A 165 -8.37 17.83 -1.28
CA SER A 165 -8.22 18.94 -2.25
C SER A 165 -8.79 18.52 -3.61
N PRO A 166 -9.67 19.34 -4.25
CA PRO A 166 -10.21 19.01 -5.57
C PRO A 166 -9.17 19.17 -6.70
N ASP A 167 -8.09 19.89 -6.44
CA ASP A 167 -7.01 20.11 -7.40
C ASP A 167 -5.89 19.11 -7.13
N PRO A 168 -5.64 18.13 -8.02
CA PRO A 168 -4.61 17.14 -7.80
C PRO A 168 -3.20 17.68 -8.04
N VAL A 169 -2.24 17.12 -7.34
CA VAL A 169 -0.83 17.20 -7.73
C VAL A 169 -0.60 16.18 -8.83
N ILE A 170 -0.30 16.65 -10.05
CA ILE A 170 -0.05 15.79 -11.21
C ILE A 170 1.45 15.61 -11.40
N THR A 171 1.89 14.36 -11.38
CA THR A 171 3.30 13.98 -11.60
C THR A 171 3.35 12.97 -12.75
N PRO A 172 4.01 13.30 -13.88
CA PRO A 172 4.24 12.31 -14.94
C PRO A 172 5.05 11.13 -14.40
N VAL A 173 4.60 9.91 -14.70
CA VAL A 173 5.41 8.70 -14.47
C VAL A 173 6.50 8.66 -15.54
N PRO A 174 7.78 8.42 -15.18
CA PRO A 174 8.82 8.32 -16.19
C PRO A 174 8.52 7.22 -17.22
N ASP A 175 8.49 7.58 -18.49
CA ASP A 175 8.31 6.64 -19.62
C ASP A 175 9.63 5.87 -19.83
N ILE A 176 9.73 4.70 -19.16
CA ILE A 176 10.89 3.81 -19.25
C ILE A 176 10.73 2.73 -20.32
N ASN A 177 9.52 2.57 -20.84
CA ASN A 177 9.20 1.64 -21.92
C ASN A 177 8.41 2.31 -23.07
N PRO A 178 9.01 3.25 -23.81
CA PRO A 178 8.30 4.04 -24.83
C PRO A 178 7.75 3.22 -25.99
N GLY A 179 7.99 1.92 -26.00
CA GLY A 179 7.48 0.99 -27.01
C GLY A 179 6.15 0.33 -26.66
N ASP A 180 5.60 0.55 -25.48
CA ASP A 180 4.35 -0.09 -25.05
C ASP A 180 3.09 0.62 -25.56
N GLY A 181 3.24 1.81 -26.14
CA GLY A 181 2.17 2.56 -26.81
C GLY A 181 1.32 3.42 -25.90
N CYS A 182 1.75 3.67 -24.66
CA CYS A 182 1.04 4.50 -23.69
C CYS A 182 2.01 5.23 -22.76
N THR A 183 1.51 6.20 -21.99
CA THR A 183 2.25 6.89 -20.92
C THR A 183 1.37 6.95 -19.68
N ALA A 184 1.93 7.32 -18.54
CA ALA A 184 1.15 7.42 -17.32
C ALA A 184 1.35 8.74 -16.57
N ASP A 185 0.29 9.23 -15.95
CA ASP A 185 0.32 10.33 -14.99
C ASP A 185 -0.19 9.81 -13.63
N HIS A 186 0.47 10.21 -12.56
CA HIS A 186 -0.02 10.04 -11.20
C HIS A 186 -0.69 11.33 -10.73
N LEU A 187 -1.98 11.25 -10.44
CA LEU A 187 -2.79 12.33 -9.90
C LEU A 187 -3.03 12.04 -8.42
N LEU A 188 -2.51 12.88 -7.54
CA LEU A 188 -2.67 12.78 -6.09
C LEU A 188 -3.61 13.90 -5.61
N TYR A 189 -4.71 13.54 -4.94
CA TYR A 189 -5.64 14.43 -4.27
C TYR A 189 -5.40 14.38 -2.76
N PRO A 190 -4.61 15.30 -2.18
CA PRO A 190 -4.18 15.25 -0.80
C PRO A 190 -5.17 15.91 0.16
N GLY A 191 -4.89 15.76 1.46
CA GLY A 191 -5.47 16.60 2.52
C GLY A 191 -6.83 16.13 3.01
N GLY A 192 -7.23 14.92 2.72
CA GLY A 192 -8.48 14.36 3.19
C GLY A 192 -8.55 14.18 4.70
N ASN A 193 -9.76 14.00 5.21
CA ASN A 193 -10.01 13.72 6.63
C ASN A 193 -9.21 12.50 7.09
N ASN A 194 -8.71 12.51 8.31
CA ASN A 194 -7.82 11.48 8.86
C ASN A 194 -6.56 11.22 8.04
N GLY A 195 -6.12 12.19 7.21
CA GLY A 195 -4.94 12.10 6.37
C GLY A 195 -5.08 11.16 5.18
N VAL A 196 -6.30 10.77 4.81
CA VAL A 196 -6.51 9.94 3.63
C VAL A 196 -6.25 10.73 2.36
N GLU A 197 -5.94 10.03 1.29
CA GLU A 197 -5.69 10.59 -0.04
C GLU A 197 -6.48 9.78 -1.07
N VAL A 198 -6.77 10.42 -2.19
CA VAL A 198 -7.29 9.76 -3.38
C VAL A 198 -6.22 9.83 -4.46
N GLU A 199 -5.89 8.68 -5.05
CA GLU A 199 -4.85 8.58 -6.08
C GLU A 199 -5.42 8.04 -7.38
N HIS A 200 -4.97 8.58 -8.50
CA HIS A 200 -5.31 8.07 -9.83
C HIS A 200 -4.07 7.95 -10.70
N TYR A 201 -3.76 6.73 -11.13
CA TYR A 201 -2.82 6.48 -12.20
C TYR A 201 -3.58 6.45 -13.53
N ARG A 202 -3.53 7.57 -14.25
CA ARG A 202 -4.15 7.72 -15.57
C ARG A 202 -3.18 7.23 -16.63
N ILE A 203 -3.54 6.14 -17.32
CA ILE A 203 -2.71 5.58 -18.39
C ILE A 203 -3.22 6.15 -19.72
N ASN A 204 -2.50 7.14 -20.25
CA ASN A 204 -2.84 7.78 -21.50
C ASN A 204 -2.67 6.78 -22.67
N ASP A 205 -3.71 6.60 -23.48
CA ASP A 205 -3.83 5.59 -24.53
C ASP A 205 -3.76 4.13 -24.05
N GLY A 206 -3.73 3.86 -22.72
CA GLY A 206 -3.78 2.52 -22.16
C GLY A 206 -5.12 1.83 -22.34
N GLY A 207 -5.09 0.50 -22.44
CA GLY A 207 -6.26 -0.37 -22.62
C GLY A 207 -6.79 -0.95 -21.30
N HIS A 208 -7.61 -2.02 -21.42
CA HIS A 208 -8.18 -2.78 -20.30
C HIS A 208 -7.16 -3.79 -19.75
N THR A 209 -6.15 -3.32 -19.01
CA THR A 209 -4.99 -4.13 -18.63
C THR A 209 -4.51 -3.83 -17.21
N TRP A 210 -3.71 -4.74 -16.65
CA TRP A 210 -3.00 -4.55 -15.39
C TRP A 210 -1.58 -4.05 -15.68
N PRO A 211 -1.20 -2.81 -15.36
CA PRO A 211 0.15 -2.30 -15.61
C PRO A 211 1.24 -3.17 -14.95
N GLY A 212 2.27 -3.49 -15.73
CA GLY A 212 3.36 -4.35 -15.30
C GLY A 212 3.04 -5.85 -15.25
N ALA A 213 1.88 -6.30 -15.80
CA ALA A 213 1.55 -7.72 -15.89
C ALA A 213 2.57 -8.50 -16.72
N ILE A 214 2.72 -9.80 -16.43
CA ILE A 214 3.73 -10.67 -17.08
C ILE A 214 3.49 -10.87 -18.59
N PHE A 215 2.27 -10.59 -19.07
CA PHE A 215 1.91 -10.62 -20.49
C PHE A 215 0.84 -9.55 -20.78
N PRO A 216 0.89 -8.91 -21.97
CA PRO A 216 -0.07 -7.89 -22.33
C PRO A 216 -1.44 -8.47 -22.72
N ILE A 217 -2.52 -7.75 -22.36
CA ILE A 217 -3.86 -7.95 -22.91
C ILE A 217 -4.28 -6.62 -23.54
N GLY A 218 -3.79 -6.31 -24.73
CA GLY A 218 -3.94 -4.98 -25.37
C GLY A 218 -2.79 -4.03 -25.01
N VAL A 219 -3.03 -2.71 -25.08
CA VAL A 219 -2.03 -1.68 -24.73
C VAL A 219 -1.84 -1.65 -23.23
N THR A 220 -0.72 -2.21 -22.76
CA THR A 220 -0.39 -2.39 -21.35
C THR A 220 0.81 -1.53 -20.99
N ASN A 221 0.67 -0.69 -19.97
CA ASN A 221 1.77 0.13 -19.47
C ASN A 221 2.79 -0.72 -18.72
N TYR A 222 4.05 -0.54 -19.04
CA TYR A 222 5.20 -1.20 -18.40
C TYR A 222 6.17 -0.23 -17.72
N ASP A 223 5.75 1.02 -17.49
CA ASP A 223 6.55 2.01 -16.78
C ASP A 223 6.55 1.79 -15.27
N PHE A 224 5.55 1.07 -14.77
CA PHE A 224 5.44 0.69 -13.35
C PHE A 224 4.70 -0.62 -13.18
N ASN A 225 4.83 -1.21 -11.99
CA ASN A 225 4.06 -2.39 -11.58
C ASN A 225 2.88 -1.95 -10.69
N ALA A 226 1.64 -2.21 -11.14
CA ALA A 226 0.43 -1.83 -10.41
C ALA A 226 0.34 -2.50 -9.04
N SER A 227 0.71 -3.77 -8.90
CA SER A 227 0.68 -4.49 -7.61
C SER A 227 1.61 -3.83 -6.58
N GLU A 228 2.79 -3.37 -6.99
CA GLU A 228 3.71 -2.64 -6.12
C GLU A 228 3.15 -1.29 -5.69
N LYS A 229 2.56 -0.52 -6.63
CA LYS A 229 1.93 0.78 -6.32
C LYS A 229 0.75 0.63 -5.38
N ILE A 230 -0.10 -0.36 -5.61
CA ILE A 230 -1.24 -0.69 -4.76
C ILE A 230 -0.78 -1.05 -3.34
N TRP A 231 0.26 -1.89 -3.20
CA TRP A 231 0.77 -2.19 -1.87
C TRP A 231 1.41 -0.97 -1.18
N GLN A 232 2.20 -0.17 -1.90
CA GLN A 232 2.78 1.07 -1.37
C GLN A 232 1.70 2.03 -0.87
N PHE A 233 0.56 2.09 -1.56
CA PHE A 233 -0.60 2.85 -1.15
C PHE A 233 -1.27 2.23 0.09
N PHE A 234 -1.63 0.96 0.07
CA PHE A 234 -2.28 0.28 1.20
C PHE A 234 -1.48 0.33 2.49
N ALA A 235 -0.16 0.17 2.40
CA ALA A 235 0.72 0.19 3.55
C ALA A 235 0.68 1.48 4.38
N GLN A 236 0.13 2.57 3.80
CA GLN A 236 0.02 3.87 4.44
C GLN A 236 -1.23 4.01 5.32
N TYR A 237 -2.19 3.07 5.26
CA TYR A 237 -3.51 3.25 5.85
C TYR A 237 -3.92 2.08 6.75
N ASN A 238 -4.76 2.41 7.73
CA ASN A 238 -5.61 1.48 8.45
C ASN A 238 -7.05 2.02 8.45
N ILE A 239 -7.97 1.32 9.10
CA ILE A 239 -9.39 1.69 9.15
C ILE A 239 -9.66 3.09 9.76
N ASN A 240 -8.70 3.65 10.51
CA ASN A 240 -8.82 4.96 11.13
C ASN A 240 -8.22 6.09 10.25
N GLY A 241 -7.72 5.76 9.06
CA GLY A 241 -7.08 6.68 8.12
C GLY A 241 -5.58 6.43 7.96
N ARG A 242 -4.82 7.47 7.63
CA ARG A 242 -3.38 7.35 7.42
C ARG A 242 -2.69 6.86 8.69
N ILE A 243 -1.92 5.80 8.56
CA ILE A 243 -1.01 5.39 9.60
C ILE A 243 0.03 6.51 9.69
N VAL A 244 -0.25 7.49 10.53
CA VAL A 244 0.81 8.35 11.01
C VAL A 244 1.70 7.41 11.81
N GLY A 245 2.70 6.84 11.11
CA GLY A 245 3.84 6.33 11.84
C GLY A 245 4.20 7.43 12.78
N ILE A 246 4.50 7.12 14.01
CA ILE A 246 5.31 7.99 14.80
C ILE A 246 6.48 8.29 13.86
N ASP A 247 6.40 9.42 13.03
CA ASP A 247 7.62 9.78 12.35
C ASP A 247 7.59 10.22 10.89
N GLU A 248 7.17 11.44 10.72
CA GLU A 248 8.09 12.29 9.96
C GLU A 248 8.97 13.14 10.89
N GLU A 249 8.52 13.47 12.06
CA GLU A 249 9.42 13.99 13.11
C GLU A 249 10.42 12.94 13.60
N SER A 250 10.06 11.65 13.66
CA SER A 250 10.98 10.64 14.13
C SER A 250 11.97 10.17 13.07
N LYS A 251 11.73 10.33 11.76
CA LYS A 251 12.81 10.15 10.77
C LYS A 251 13.91 11.20 10.91
N LYS A 252 13.57 12.45 11.26
CA LYS A 252 14.56 13.48 11.62
C LYS A 252 15.28 13.17 12.95
N ASN A 253 14.62 12.47 13.86
CA ASN A 253 15.14 12.15 15.19
C ASN A 253 15.62 10.70 15.32
N ARG A 254 15.59 9.90 14.25
CA ARG A 254 15.98 8.49 14.33
C ARG A 254 17.48 8.36 14.42
N ILE A 255 17.94 7.80 15.54
CA ILE A 255 19.35 7.43 15.68
C ILE A 255 19.65 6.31 14.67
N SER A 256 20.68 6.51 13.85
CA SER A 256 21.11 5.54 12.85
C SER A 256 22.60 5.22 12.98
N LEU A 257 23.01 4.07 12.47
CA LEU A 257 24.39 3.57 12.52
C LEU A 257 24.90 3.27 11.11
N SER A 258 26.07 3.77 10.75
CA SER A 258 26.71 3.49 9.47
C SER A 258 28.24 3.46 9.56
N PRO A 259 28.92 2.65 8.74
CA PRO A 259 28.39 1.56 7.93
C PRO A 259 27.92 0.38 8.78
N ASN A 260 26.87 -0.32 8.34
CA ASN A 260 26.40 -1.54 8.98
C ASN A 260 25.81 -2.48 7.89
N PRO A 261 26.44 -3.62 7.62
CA PRO A 261 27.69 -4.14 8.22
C PRO A 261 28.94 -3.24 8.00
N GLY A 262 29.94 -3.37 8.86
CA GLY A 262 31.16 -2.57 8.82
C GLY A 262 32.38 -3.20 9.46
N ASN A 263 33.55 -2.58 9.30
CA ASN A 263 34.84 -3.06 9.80
C ASN A 263 35.20 -2.53 11.21
N GLY A 264 34.24 -1.94 11.93
CA GLY A 264 34.42 -1.45 13.29
C GLY A 264 34.57 0.08 13.40
N GLN A 265 34.83 0.82 12.36
CA GLN A 265 34.70 2.29 12.36
C GLN A 265 33.23 2.63 12.13
N VAL A 266 32.54 3.05 13.19
CA VAL A 266 31.08 3.29 13.16
C VAL A 266 30.76 4.75 13.44
N THR A 267 29.78 5.26 12.70
CA THR A 267 29.19 6.58 12.88
C THR A 267 27.76 6.42 13.35
N ILE A 268 27.44 6.95 14.52
CA ILE A 268 26.09 7.05 15.07
C ILE A 268 25.57 8.44 14.73
N ASN A 269 24.52 8.52 13.93
CA ASN A 269 23.81 9.78 13.66
C ASN A 269 22.65 9.88 14.65
N LEU A 270 22.66 10.90 15.47
CA LEU A 270 21.64 11.17 16.50
C LEU A 270 20.40 11.89 15.94
N GLY A 271 20.39 12.22 14.65
CA GLY A 271 19.34 13.04 14.04
C GLY A 271 19.31 14.45 14.64
N SER A 272 18.12 14.98 14.79
CA SER A 272 17.92 16.32 15.43
C SER A 272 17.89 16.25 16.98
N ASN A 273 18.25 15.11 17.58
CA ASN A 273 18.30 14.99 19.05
C ASN A 273 19.56 15.71 19.59
N HIS A 274 19.39 16.92 20.08
CA HIS A 274 20.45 17.64 20.77
C HIS A 274 20.55 17.14 22.23
N LEU A 275 21.21 15.97 22.40
CA LEU A 275 21.40 15.38 23.71
C LEU A 275 22.61 16.02 24.42
N LYS A 276 22.43 16.46 25.64
CA LYS A 276 23.51 17.07 26.43
C LYS A 276 24.57 16.06 26.87
N GLU A 277 24.11 14.87 27.23
CA GLU A 277 24.97 13.74 27.64
C GLU A 277 24.46 12.50 26.92
N VAL A 278 25.39 11.74 26.32
CA VAL A 278 25.08 10.46 25.64
C VAL A 278 26.05 9.43 26.19
N GLU A 279 25.52 8.33 26.70
CA GLU A 279 26.28 7.14 27.04
C GLU A 279 26.00 6.05 25.99
N VAL A 280 27.05 5.49 25.43
CA VAL A 280 26.94 4.40 24.43
C VAL A 280 27.58 3.14 25.03
N LYS A 281 26.80 2.04 25.13
CA LYS A 281 27.26 0.71 25.56
C LYS A 281 27.17 -0.27 24.39
N VAL A 282 28.23 -1.04 24.19
CA VAL A 282 28.29 -2.10 23.17
C VAL A 282 28.23 -3.44 23.85
N LEU A 283 27.29 -4.27 23.45
CA LEU A 283 27.08 -5.62 24.00
C LEU A 283 27.35 -6.65 22.90
N ASN A 284 27.93 -7.77 23.21
CA ASN A 284 28.02 -8.92 22.31
C ASN A 284 26.69 -9.70 22.25
N SER A 285 26.62 -10.75 21.42
CA SER A 285 25.44 -11.59 21.23
C SER A 285 24.96 -12.32 22.53
N THR A 286 25.80 -12.45 23.52
CA THR A 286 25.43 -13.03 24.83
C THR A 286 24.97 -11.99 25.86
N GLY A 287 24.95 -10.69 25.46
CA GLY A 287 24.55 -9.59 26.35
C GLY A 287 25.66 -9.05 27.25
N GLN A 288 26.89 -9.54 27.09
CA GLN A 288 28.05 -9.03 27.85
C GLN A 288 28.51 -7.69 27.25
N MET A 289 28.77 -6.70 28.11
CA MET A 289 29.29 -5.40 27.70
C MET A 289 30.77 -5.53 27.29
N VAL A 290 31.09 -5.12 26.07
CA VAL A 290 32.42 -5.22 25.45
C VAL A 290 33.07 -3.86 25.22
N ALA A 291 32.27 -2.77 25.18
CA ALA A 291 32.75 -1.40 25.10
C ALA A 291 31.74 -0.43 25.72
N GLN A 292 32.24 0.71 26.24
CA GLN A 292 31.41 1.81 26.75
C GLN A 292 32.12 3.13 26.53
N SER A 293 31.36 4.17 26.17
CA SER A 293 31.86 5.53 25.97
C SER A 293 30.80 6.55 26.33
N GLY A 294 31.22 7.64 27.00
CA GLY A 294 30.39 8.80 27.30
C GLY A 294 30.78 9.99 26.42
N PHE A 295 29.80 10.76 26.02
CA PHE A 295 29.96 11.93 25.15
C PHE A 295 29.16 13.10 25.72
N ASN A 296 29.80 14.27 25.85
CA ASN A 296 29.17 15.50 26.35
C ASN A 296 29.04 16.51 25.19
N ASN A 297 27.94 17.29 25.17
CA ASN A 297 27.65 18.29 24.14
C ASN A 297 27.76 17.72 22.72
N THR A 298 27.11 16.58 22.50
CA THR A 298 27.15 15.93 21.22
C THR A 298 26.41 16.74 20.14
N GLY A 299 27.10 17.00 19.05
CA GLY A 299 26.43 17.38 17.81
C GLY A 299 25.60 16.19 17.27
N GLU A 300 25.15 16.29 16.04
CA GLU A 300 24.33 15.25 15.41
C GLU A 300 25.04 13.90 15.21
N ILE A 301 26.38 13.84 15.37
CA ILE A 301 27.19 12.68 14.98
C ILE A 301 28.17 12.29 16.08
N ILE A 302 28.15 11.01 16.44
CA ILE A 302 29.16 10.35 17.28
C ILE A 302 29.96 9.35 16.42
N LYS A 303 31.27 9.38 16.53
CA LYS A 303 32.15 8.37 15.92
C LYS A 303 32.78 7.47 16.98
N MET A 304 32.73 6.16 16.73
CA MET A 304 33.31 5.14 17.61
C MET A 304 34.25 4.23 16.83
N ASP A 305 35.33 3.84 17.46
CA ASP A 305 36.27 2.82 16.97
C ASP A 305 36.04 1.50 17.71
N LEU A 306 35.42 0.57 17.01
CA LEU A 306 35.17 -0.81 17.48
C LEU A 306 36.00 -1.81 16.66
N SER A 307 37.08 -1.37 16.01
CA SER A 307 37.94 -2.22 15.16
C SER A 307 38.63 -3.32 15.96
N HIS A 308 38.83 -3.11 17.28
CA HIS A 308 39.42 -4.06 18.19
C HIS A 308 38.53 -5.26 18.58
N LEU A 309 37.21 -5.17 18.26
CA LEU A 309 36.28 -6.27 18.51
C LEU A 309 36.44 -7.36 17.43
N GLU A 310 36.08 -8.59 17.76
CA GLU A 310 36.06 -9.70 16.82
C GLU A 310 34.89 -9.57 15.82
N SER A 311 34.96 -10.30 14.67
CA SER A 311 33.83 -10.36 13.72
C SER A 311 32.60 -11.01 14.38
N GLY A 312 31.43 -10.40 14.23
CA GLY A 312 30.21 -10.88 14.87
C GLY A 312 29.12 -9.85 14.97
N MET A 313 28.02 -10.24 15.62
CA MET A 313 26.87 -9.36 15.89
C MET A 313 27.00 -8.70 17.26
N TYR A 314 26.75 -7.40 17.29
CA TYR A 314 26.78 -6.56 18.49
C TYR A 314 25.49 -5.75 18.60
N PHE A 315 25.15 -5.34 19.84
CA PHE A 315 24.06 -4.44 20.14
C PHE A 315 24.62 -3.15 20.74
N ILE A 316 24.35 -2.03 20.11
CA ILE A 316 24.79 -0.70 20.54
C ILE A 316 23.59 -0.04 21.22
N ARG A 317 23.70 0.14 22.55
CA ARG A 317 22.70 0.83 23.37
C ARG A 317 23.13 2.27 23.60
N ILE A 318 22.24 3.20 23.29
CA ILE A 318 22.46 4.64 23.36
C ILE A 318 21.51 5.20 24.41
N TYR A 319 22.06 5.75 25.46
CA TYR A 319 21.35 6.38 26.57
C TYR A 319 21.51 7.88 26.44
N GLY A 320 20.41 8.63 26.45
CA GLY A 320 20.42 10.09 26.47
C GLY A 320 19.24 10.62 27.28
N ASP A 321 19.41 11.73 27.97
CA ASP A 321 18.51 12.44 28.89
C ASP A 321 17.33 11.62 29.49
N SER A 322 16.43 11.06 28.70
CA SER A 322 15.30 10.20 29.11
C SER A 322 14.98 9.12 28.09
N SER A 323 15.84 8.89 27.09
CA SER A 323 15.62 7.93 26.01
C SER A 323 16.68 6.82 25.99
N LEU A 324 16.23 5.60 25.66
CA LEU A 324 17.08 4.45 25.39
C LEU A 324 16.79 3.94 23.99
N GLN A 325 17.81 3.88 23.12
CA GLN A 325 17.71 3.17 21.84
C GLN A 325 18.74 2.04 21.75
N THR A 326 18.36 0.96 21.06
CA THR A 326 19.26 -0.16 20.77
C THR A 326 19.33 -0.38 19.27
N LEU A 327 20.54 -0.39 18.71
CA LEU A 327 20.84 -0.66 17.32
C LEU A 327 21.65 -1.95 17.20
N SER A 328 21.40 -2.75 16.16
CA SER A 328 22.26 -3.90 15.85
C SER A 328 23.43 -3.45 14.97
N PHE A 329 24.61 -4.03 15.18
CA PHE A 329 25.82 -3.81 14.40
C PHE A 329 26.45 -5.16 14.02
N VAL A 330 26.73 -5.35 12.73
CA VAL A 330 27.45 -6.53 12.23
C VAL A 330 28.86 -6.10 11.84
N LYS A 331 29.85 -6.65 12.56
CA LYS A 331 31.27 -6.45 12.27
C LYS A 331 31.79 -7.59 11.40
N HIS A 332 32.42 -7.25 10.31
CA HIS A 332 33.19 -8.17 9.45
C HIS A 332 34.60 -8.39 9.94
#